data_a6d15d770ea8ce45991b29c7fe101c54
#
_entry.id   a6d15d770ea8ce45991b29c7fe101c54
#
_cell.length_a   1.000
_cell.length_b   1.000
_cell.length_c   1.000
_cell.angle_alpha   90.00
_cell.angle_beta   90.00
_cell.angle_gamma   90.00
#
_symmetry.space_group_name_H-M   'P 1'
#
loop_
_entity.id
_entity.type
_entity.pdbx_description
1 polymer ?
#
loop_
_entity_poly.entity_id
_entity_poly.type
_entity_poly.pdbx_seq_one_letter_code
_entity_poly.pdbx_strand_id
1 'polypeptide(L)'
;FELPLETSTWDYKRSGFDKTALGAAGIGHDTLLVTPLEMCMVASTIANDGVMMQPHIVKRIDSSDGKNVVRNTPTVLSEVTSKENADQITKYMINVVNNGTGTEAYVSGMKVAGKTGTAQLDLKEGTNNAWFVGFAPADDPKVAIAVVIPNVKDFGSQAAAPIAGELLKYAVNNLQLEEE
;
A
#
# COMPACT_ATOMS: atom_id res chain seq x y z
N PHE A 1 -14.05 -8.74 -0.37
CA PHE A 1 -13.18 -9.18 0.73
C PHE A 1 -14.03 -9.88 1.79
N GLU A 2 -13.52 -10.92 2.42
CA GLU A 2 -14.31 -11.84 3.28
C GLU A 2 -14.59 -11.29 4.68
N LEU A 3 -13.89 -10.24 5.09
CA LEU A 3 -14.10 -9.59 6.38
C LEU A 3 -14.85 -8.26 6.21
N PRO A 4 -15.67 -7.85 7.20
CA PRO A 4 -16.24 -6.52 7.22
C PRO A 4 -15.11 -5.48 7.34
N LEU A 5 -15.14 -4.48 6.48
CA LEU A 5 -14.16 -3.41 6.40
C LEU A 5 -14.86 -2.05 6.32
N GLU A 6 -14.21 -1.05 6.89
CA GLU A 6 -14.54 0.34 6.58
C GLU A 6 -14.15 0.65 5.13
N THR A 7 -14.89 1.53 4.49
CA THR A 7 -14.63 1.96 3.11
C THR A 7 -13.84 3.26 3.08
N SER A 8 -12.91 3.36 2.13
CA SER A 8 -12.30 4.65 1.80
C SER A 8 -13.35 5.62 1.27
N THR A 9 -13.23 6.89 1.58
CA THR A 9 -14.19 7.92 1.18
C THR A 9 -13.51 9.11 0.55
N TRP A 10 -14.20 9.73 -0.42
CA TRP A 10 -13.76 10.97 -1.05
C TRP A 10 -14.95 11.81 -1.44
N ASP A 11 -15.04 13.05 -0.93
CA ASP A 11 -16.02 14.01 -1.39
C ASP A 11 -15.56 14.67 -2.69
N TYR A 12 -15.69 13.92 -3.80
CA TYR A 12 -15.32 14.38 -5.13
C TYR A 12 -16.10 15.60 -5.60
N LYS A 13 -17.33 15.83 -5.10
CA LYS A 13 -18.16 16.99 -5.47
C LYS A 13 -17.51 18.28 -4.97
N ARG A 14 -17.07 18.30 -3.72
CA ARG A 14 -16.32 19.41 -3.15
C ARG A 14 -15.00 19.64 -3.92
N SER A 15 -14.22 18.59 -4.08
CA SER A 15 -12.93 18.67 -4.78
C SER A 15 -13.06 19.04 -6.27
N GLY A 16 -14.14 18.63 -6.93
CA GLY A 16 -14.39 18.92 -8.35
C GLY A 16 -14.72 20.38 -8.66
N PHE A 17 -15.26 21.13 -7.67
CA PHE A 17 -15.61 22.54 -7.83
C PHE A 17 -14.58 23.52 -7.27
N ASP A 18 -13.71 23.05 -6.37
CA ASP A 18 -12.63 23.82 -5.76
C ASP A 18 -11.27 23.29 -6.24
N LYS A 19 -10.56 24.08 -7.04
CA LYS A 19 -9.24 23.70 -7.56
C LYS A 19 -8.22 23.47 -6.45
N THR A 20 -8.32 24.18 -5.34
CA THR A 20 -7.44 24.01 -4.17
C THR A 20 -7.71 22.67 -3.52
N ALA A 21 -8.99 22.32 -3.30
CA ALA A 21 -9.38 21.02 -2.76
C ALA A 21 -9.01 19.86 -3.69
N LEU A 22 -9.15 20.04 -5.03
CA LEU A 22 -8.71 19.05 -6.02
C LEU A 22 -7.18 18.86 -5.96
N GLY A 23 -6.42 19.94 -5.86
CA GLY A 23 -4.96 19.88 -5.70
C GLY A 23 -4.56 19.17 -4.40
N ALA A 24 -5.24 19.46 -3.30
CA ALA A 24 -5.03 18.81 -2.02
C ALA A 24 -5.37 17.30 -2.06
N ALA A 25 -6.51 16.93 -2.68
CA ALA A 25 -6.88 15.54 -2.89
C ALA A 25 -5.84 14.77 -3.73
N GLY A 26 -5.24 15.44 -4.73
CA GLY A 26 -4.18 14.86 -5.57
C GLY A 26 -2.90 14.46 -4.82
N ILE A 27 -2.69 14.98 -3.63
CA ILE A 27 -1.58 14.61 -2.73
C ILE A 27 -2.05 13.84 -1.48
N GLY A 28 -3.30 13.35 -1.49
CA GLY A 28 -3.87 12.55 -0.41
C GLY A 28 -4.39 13.33 0.80
N HIS A 29 -4.77 14.60 0.60
CA HIS A 29 -5.31 15.49 1.63
C HIS A 29 -6.78 15.84 1.40
N ASP A 30 -7.29 16.80 2.16
CA ASP A 30 -8.65 17.33 2.17
C ASP A 30 -9.66 16.26 2.63
N THR A 31 -10.65 15.90 1.79
CA THR A 31 -11.73 14.96 2.13
C THR A 31 -11.40 13.51 1.79
N LEU A 32 -10.18 13.22 1.35
CA LEU A 32 -9.76 11.86 1.04
C LEU A 32 -9.40 11.09 2.31
N LEU A 33 -10.21 10.09 2.66
CA LEU A 33 -9.94 9.15 3.75
C LEU A 33 -9.74 7.77 3.18
N VAL A 34 -8.62 7.15 3.50
CA VAL A 34 -8.22 5.84 2.96
C VAL A 34 -7.97 4.83 4.07
N THR A 35 -8.32 3.58 3.80
CA THR A 35 -8.00 2.46 4.68
C THR A 35 -6.58 1.93 4.40
N PRO A 36 -5.92 1.30 5.39
CA PRO A 36 -4.64 0.63 5.15
C PRO A 36 -4.72 -0.45 4.07
N LEU A 37 -5.82 -1.20 3.99
CA LEU A 37 -6.00 -2.20 2.95
C LEU A 37 -6.04 -1.56 1.56
N GLU A 38 -6.79 -0.47 1.38
CA GLU A 38 -6.84 0.24 0.09
C GLU A 38 -5.44 0.71 -0.33
N MET A 39 -4.68 1.28 0.59
CA MET A 39 -3.31 1.74 0.30
C MET A 39 -2.34 0.58 0.02
N CYS A 40 -2.54 -0.58 0.65
CA CYS A 40 -1.81 -1.79 0.31
C CYS A 40 -2.17 -2.28 -1.10
N MET A 41 -3.45 -2.24 -1.48
CA MET A 41 -3.91 -2.56 -2.83
C MET A 41 -3.35 -1.60 -3.88
N VAL A 42 -3.25 -0.31 -3.58
CA VAL A 42 -2.59 0.68 -4.46
C VAL A 42 -1.12 0.31 -4.67
N ALA A 43 -0.37 0.00 -3.59
CA ALA A 43 1.02 -0.42 -3.70
C ALA A 43 1.16 -1.73 -4.49
N SER A 44 0.29 -2.72 -4.24
CA SER A 44 0.30 -3.99 -4.96
C SER A 44 -0.07 -3.84 -6.44
N THR A 45 -0.93 -2.87 -6.78
CA THR A 45 -1.26 -2.54 -8.18
C THR A 45 -0.04 -2.06 -8.95
N ILE A 46 0.77 -1.19 -8.35
CA ILE A 46 2.03 -0.73 -8.97
C ILE A 46 3.01 -1.91 -9.10
N ALA A 47 3.13 -2.75 -8.07
CA ALA A 47 3.94 -3.96 -8.07
C ALA A 47 3.50 -4.99 -9.12
N ASN A 48 2.22 -4.99 -9.49
CA ASN A 48 1.58 -5.91 -10.43
C ASN A 48 1.27 -5.25 -11.79
N ASP A 49 2.24 -4.52 -12.32
CA ASP A 49 2.20 -3.93 -13.67
C ASP A 49 0.97 -3.03 -13.94
N GLY A 50 0.38 -2.45 -12.90
CA GLY A 50 -0.78 -1.56 -13.00
C GLY A 50 -2.14 -2.27 -12.91
N VAL A 51 -2.16 -3.56 -12.64
CA VAL A 51 -3.37 -4.38 -12.51
C VAL A 51 -3.72 -4.59 -11.04
N MET A 52 -4.89 -4.12 -10.61
CA MET A 52 -5.42 -4.33 -9.28
C MET A 52 -6.14 -5.67 -9.20
N MET A 53 -5.73 -6.50 -8.25
CA MET A 53 -6.36 -7.79 -7.99
C MET A 53 -7.35 -7.69 -6.83
N GLN A 54 -8.39 -8.53 -6.86
CA GLN A 54 -9.32 -8.64 -5.74
C GLN A 54 -8.62 -9.26 -4.54
N PRO A 55 -8.58 -8.58 -3.38
CA PRO A 55 -7.95 -9.14 -2.19
C PRO A 55 -8.81 -10.26 -1.59
N HIS A 56 -8.18 -11.31 -1.08
CA HIS A 56 -8.83 -12.41 -0.36
C HIS A 56 -7.87 -12.99 0.68
N ILE A 57 -8.43 -13.62 1.71
CA ILE A 57 -7.69 -14.33 2.77
C ILE A 57 -8.03 -15.81 2.82
N VAL A 58 -9.09 -16.23 2.11
CA VAL A 58 -9.48 -17.63 2.03
C VAL A 58 -8.96 -18.22 0.73
N LYS A 59 -7.95 -19.07 0.80
CA LYS A 59 -7.38 -19.78 -0.34
C LYS A 59 -8.30 -20.89 -0.83
N ARG A 60 -8.88 -21.66 0.14
CA ARG A 60 -9.63 -22.87 -0.17
C ARG A 60 -10.63 -23.20 0.95
N ILE A 61 -11.76 -23.77 0.57
CA ILE A 61 -12.76 -24.32 1.49
C ILE A 61 -13.02 -25.78 1.08
N ASP A 62 -12.82 -26.71 2.02
CA ASP A 62 -13.10 -28.13 1.83
C ASP A 62 -14.35 -28.52 2.59
N SER A 63 -15.21 -29.37 1.97
CA SER A 63 -16.30 -30.00 2.69
C SER A 63 -15.78 -31.13 3.61
N SER A 64 -16.53 -31.43 4.66
CA SER A 64 -16.15 -32.46 5.64
C SER A 64 -15.99 -33.87 5.05
N ASP A 65 -16.63 -34.13 3.91
CA ASP A 65 -16.52 -35.40 3.17
C ASP A 65 -15.46 -35.38 2.07
N GLY A 66 -14.76 -34.26 1.88
CA GLY A 66 -13.70 -34.06 0.89
C GLY A 66 -14.16 -34.02 -0.56
N LYS A 67 -15.49 -34.03 -0.81
CA LYS A 67 -16.04 -34.13 -2.17
C LYS A 67 -16.20 -32.78 -2.86
N ASN A 68 -16.37 -31.71 -2.09
CA ASN A 68 -16.53 -30.36 -2.62
C ASN A 68 -15.38 -29.50 -2.15
N VAL A 69 -14.64 -28.96 -3.09
CA VAL A 69 -13.55 -28.03 -2.85
C VAL A 69 -13.86 -26.73 -3.59
N VAL A 70 -13.99 -25.65 -2.85
CA VAL A 70 -14.06 -24.32 -3.43
C VAL A 70 -12.66 -23.70 -3.31
N ARG A 71 -12.05 -23.37 -4.45
CA ARG A 71 -10.78 -22.66 -4.52
C ARG A 71 -11.04 -21.22 -4.92
N ASN A 72 -10.42 -20.31 -4.19
CA ASN A 72 -10.39 -18.91 -4.62
C ASN A 72 -9.35 -18.78 -5.74
N THR A 73 -9.77 -18.26 -6.88
CA THR A 73 -8.88 -18.02 -8.04
C THR A 73 -8.59 -16.53 -8.13
N PRO A 74 -7.35 -16.13 -8.49
CA PRO A 74 -7.02 -14.73 -8.68
C PRO A 74 -8.00 -14.06 -9.65
N THR A 75 -8.57 -12.93 -9.23
CA THR A 75 -9.55 -12.18 -10.01
C THR A 75 -9.08 -10.74 -10.17
N VAL A 76 -9.04 -10.27 -11.43
CA VAL A 76 -8.74 -8.86 -11.73
C VAL A 76 -9.89 -7.99 -11.28
N LEU A 77 -9.62 -7.01 -10.45
CA LEU A 77 -10.58 -6.01 -10.02
C LEU A 77 -10.64 -4.84 -11.01
N SER A 78 -9.48 -4.36 -11.45
CA SER A 78 -9.36 -3.25 -12.40
C SER A 78 -7.97 -3.19 -13.05
N GLU A 79 -7.91 -2.79 -14.30
CA GLU A 79 -6.69 -2.30 -14.96
C GLU A 79 -6.58 -0.79 -14.69
N VAL A 80 -5.77 -0.41 -13.70
CA VAL A 80 -5.72 0.96 -13.16
C VAL A 80 -4.83 1.85 -14.01
N THR A 81 -3.69 1.32 -14.47
CA THR A 81 -2.72 2.08 -15.28
C THR A 81 -1.92 1.13 -16.18
N SER A 82 -1.19 1.68 -17.14
CA SER A 82 -0.33 0.86 -17.99
C SER A 82 0.91 0.37 -17.24
N LYS A 83 1.50 -0.72 -17.74
CA LYS A 83 2.77 -1.23 -17.22
C LYS A 83 3.87 -0.19 -17.26
N GLU A 84 3.97 0.60 -18.34
CA GLU A 84 4.99 1.64 -18.47
C GLU A 84 4.89 2.69 -17.36
N ASN A 85 3.67 3.07 -16.99
CA ASN A 85 3.42 3.99 -15.90
C ASN A 85 3.77 3.34 -14.54
N ALA A 86 3.38 2.08 -14.33
CA ALA A 86 3.72 1.33 -13.13
C ALA A 86 5.24 1.20 -12.96
N ASP A 87 5.96 0.84 -14.03
CA ASP A 87 7.43 0.78 -14.06
C ASP A 87 8.07 2.15 -13.74
N GLN A 88 7.50 3.23 -14.24
CA GLN A 88 8.01 4.58 -13.97
C GLN A 88 7.76 4.99 -12.51
N ILE A 89 6.59 4.69 -11.96
CA ILE A 89 6.27 4.94 -10.54
C ILE A 89 7.19 4.10 -9.65
N THR A 90 7.43 2.84 -9.99
CA THR A 90 8.35 1.96 -9.28
C THR A 90 9.75 2.55 -9.17
N LYS A 91 10.29 3.12 -10.26
CA LYS A 91 11.60 3.81 -10.25
C LYS A 91 11.60 5.00 -9.29
N TYR A 92 10.53 5.79 -9.26
CA TYR A 92 10.41 6.89 -8.31
C TYR A 92 10.30 6.39 -6.87
N MET A 93 9.53 5.33 -6.61
CA MET A 93 9.39 4.73 -5.28
C MET A 93 10.72 4.12 -4.78
N ILE A 94 11.51 3.49 -5.64
CA ILE A 94 12.86 3.03 -5.31
C ILE A 94 13.76 4.22 -4.94
N ASN A 95 13.68 5.32 -5.69
CA ASN A 95 14.48 6.52 -5.39
C ASN A 95 14.08 7.17 -4.05
N VAL A 96 12.81 7.13 -3.67
CA VAL A 96 12.33 7.59 -2.35
C VAL A 96 13.00 6.82 -1.21
N VAL A 97 13.19 5.51 -1.37
CA VAL A 97 13.84 4.65 -0.36
C VAL A 97 15.36 4.80 -0.39
N ASN A 98 15.97 4.96 -1.56
CA ASN A 98 17.41 5.05 -1.66
C ASN A 98 17.96 6.45 -1.31
N ASN A 99 17.26 7.52 -1.66
CA ASN A 99 17.77 8.89 -1.62
C ASN A 99 16.76 9.92 -1.09
N GLY A 100 15.54 9.50 -0.73
CA GLY A 100 14.45 10.40 -0.36
C GLY A 100 13.99 10.25 1.09
N THR A 101 12.71 10.52 1.31
CA THR A 101 12.10 10.48 2.64
C THR A 101 11.86 9.06 3.19
N GLY A 102 12.09 8.03 2.40
CA GLY A 102 11.87 6.64 2.76
C GLY A 102 13.12 5.86 3.15
N THR A 103 14.26 6.52 3.39
CA THR A 103 15.56 5.88 3.66
C THR A 103 15.55 4.93 4.85
N GLU A 104 14.69 5.16 5.85
CA GLU A 104 14.53 4.26 6.99
C GLU A 104 13.88 2.90 6.63
N ALA A 105 13.28 2.79 5.44
CA ALA A 105 12.78 1.52 4.90
C ALA A 105 13.80 0.78 4.02
N TYR A 106 15.03 1.27 3.93
CA TYR A 106 16.09 0.62 3.15
C TYR A 106 16.47 -0.73 3.74
N VAL A 107 16.58 -1.74 2.89
CA VAL A 107 17.02 -3.08 3.26
C VAL A 107 18.24 -3.47 2.43
N SER A 108 19.35 -3.75 3.11
CA SER A 108 20.58 -4.18 2.41
C SER A 108 20.36 -5.48 1.65
N GLY A 109 20.79 -5.52 0.39
CA GLY A 109 20.64 -6.69 -0.49
C GLY A 109 19.28 -6.87 -1.14
N MET A 110 18.30 -5.99 -0.88
CA MET A 110 16.95 -6.05 -1.46
C MET A 110 16.49 -4.66 -1.89
N LYS A 111 16.01 -4.53 -3.11
CA LYS A 111 15.42 -3.27 -3.57
C LYS A 111 14.01 -3.12 -2.98
N VAL A 112 13.78 -2.04 -2.28
CA VAL A 112 12.45 -1.66 -1.75
C VAL A 112 11.93 -0.48 -2.57
N ALA A 113 10.70 -0.59 -3.05
CA ALA A 113 9.94 0.53 -3.61
C ALA A 113 8.94 1.03 -2.57
N GLY A 114 8.96 2.32 -2.22
CA GLY A 114 8.06 2.82 -1.19
C GLY A 114 7.83 4.33 -1.23
N LYS A 115 6.82 4.76 -0.49
CA LYS A 115 6.45 6.16 -0.32
C LYS A 115 5.99 6.41 1.12
N THR A 116 6.56 7.43 1.73
CA THR A 116 6.12 7.95 3.03
C THR A 116 4.94 8.88 2.86
N GLY A 117 4.08 8.93 3.87
CA GLY A 117 2.99 9.88 3.98
C GLY A 117 2.92 10.46 5.40
N THR A 118 2.41 11.68 5.53
CA THR A 118 2.16 12.32 6.80
C THR A 118 0.87 13.11 6.68
N ALA A 119 -0.22 12.54 7.22
CA ALA A 119 -1.51 13.20 7.23
C ALA A 119 -1.72 13.89 8.58
N GLN A 120 -1.77 15.22 8.57
CA GLN A 120 -1.97 16.02 9.78
C GLN A 120 -3.38 15.79 10.34
N LEU A 121 -3.47 15.47 11.63
CA LEU A 121 -4.71 15.29 12.36
C LEU A 121 -5.09 16.56 13.14
N ASP A 122 -4.19 17.09 13.93
CA ASP A 122 -4.39 18.28 14.74
C ASP A 122 -3.19 19.21 14.63
N LEU A 123 -3.42 20.42 14.12
CA LEU A 123 -2.40 21.44 13.98
C LEU A 123 -1.96 22.03 15.33
N LYS A 124 -2.84 22.00 16.35
CA LYS A 124 -2.53 22.56 17.67
C LYS A 124 -1.69 21.61 18.50
N GLU A 125 -2.04 20.32 18.44
CA GLU A 125 -1.33 19.25 19.13
C GLU A 125 -0.08 18.80 18.36
N GLY A 126 0.00 19.12 17.05
CA GLY A 126 1.08 18.69 16.14
C GLY A 126 1.08 17.20 15.88
N THR A 127 -0.11 16.57 15.86
CA THR A 127 -0.22 15.13 15.68
C THR A 127 -0.56 14.76 14.25
N ASN A 128 -0.05 13.61 13.81
CA ASN A 128 -0.12 13.09 12.45
C ASN A 128 -0.54 11.62 12.43
N ASN A 129 -1.10 11.18 11.32
CA ASN A 129 -1.04 9.79 10.92
C ASN A 129 0.21 9.59 10.04
N ALA A 130 1.18 8.86 10.56
CA ALA A 130 2.43 8.57 9.88
C ALA A 130 2.26 7.33 9.01
N TRP A 131 2.49 7.45 7.69
CA TRP A 131 2.28 6.40 6.70
C TRP A 131 3.55 5.98 5.99
N PHE A 132 3.60 4.71 5.65
CA PHE A 132 4.47 4.16 4.61
C PHE A 132 3.70 3.12 3.80
N VAL A 133 3.82 3.17 2.48
CA VAL A 133 3.31 2.15 1.57
C VAL A 133 4.42 1.72 0.62
N GLY A 134 4.47 0.44 0.26
CA GLY A 134 5.52 -0.04 -0.61
C GLY A 134 5.44 -1.53 -0.89
N PHE A 135 6.45 -2.03 -1.58
CA PHE A 135 6.58 -3.44 -1.91
C PHE A 135 8.06 -3.85 -2.07
N ALA A 136 8.31 -5.13 -1.98
CA ALA A 136 9.63 -5.72 -2.15
C ALA A 136 9.58 -7.20 -2.59
N PRO A 137 10.63 -7.73 -3.27
CA PRO A 137 11.66 -6.96 -3.97
C PRO A 137 11.07 -6.12 -5.10
N ALA A 138 11.63 -4.95 -5.43
CA ALA A 138 11.03 -4.07 -6.45
C ALA A 138 11.22 -4.55 -7.89
N ASP A 139 12.16 -5.46 -8.14
CA ASP A 139 12.46 -6.08 -9.44
C ASP A 139 11.75 -7.43 -9.66
N ASP A 140 11.23 -8.04 -8.61
CA ASP A 140 10.39 -9.24 -8.64
C ASP A 140 9.44 -9.22 -7.42
N PRO A 141 8.37 -8.40 -7.44
CA PRO A 141 7.54 -8.14 -6.29
C PRO A 141 6.88 -9.39 -5.71
N LYS A 142 7.05 -9.60 -4.41
CA LYS A 142 6.46 -10.72 -3.66
C LYS A 142 5.53 -10.25 -2.54
N VAL A 143 5.81 -9.09 -1.95
CA VAL A 143 5.07 -8.57 -0.79
C VAL A 143 4.80 -7.09 -1.00
N ALA A 144 3.56 -6.68 -0.84
CA ALA A 144 3.17 -5.29 -0.69
C ALA A 144 2.77 -5.00 0.77
N ILE A 145 3.00 -3.78 1.23
CA ILE A 145 2.73 -3.36 2.60
C ILE A 145 2.15 -1.95 2.66
N ALA A 146 1.25 -1.75 3.63
CA ALA A 146 0.86 -0.44 4.10
C ALA A 146 0.98 -0.41 5.63
N VAL A 147 1.72 0.55 6.15
CA VAL A 147 1.90 0.79 7.59
C VAL A 147 1.36 2.18 7.92
N VAL A 148 0.50 2.25 8.93
CA VAL A 148 0.03 3.52 9.51
C VAL A 148 0.22 3.50 11.01
N ILE A 149 0.82 4.56 11.53
CA ILE A 149 0.93 4.82 12.97
C ILE A 149 0.09 6.06 13.26
N PRO A 150 -1.07 5.88 13.88
CA PRO A 150 -1.99 7.00 14.11
C PRO A 150 -1.56 7.84 15.30
N ASN A 151 -1.90 9.13 15.23
CA ASN A 151 -1.80 10.08 16.35
C ASN A 151 -0.41 10.20 16.96
N VAL A 152 0.62 10.30 16.12
CA VAL A 152 2.01 10.50 16.54
C VAL A 152 2.50 11.90 16.16
N LYS A 153 3.56 12.37 16.83
CA LYS A 153 4.22 13.64 16.48
C LYS A 153 5.24 13.50 15.37
N ASP A 154 5.65 12.27 15.09
CA ASP A 154 6.65 11.95 14.08
C ASP A 154 6.06 11.90 12.67
N PHE A 155 6.93 12.03 11.68
CA PHE A 155 6.58 11.87 10.27
C PHE A 155 6.58 10.39 9.83
N GLY A 156 5.99 10.09 8.69
CA GLY A 156 5.99 8.75 8.10
C GLY A 156 7.40 8.18 7.90
N SER A 157 8.38 9.03 7.61
CA SER A 157 9.79 8.67 7.50
C SER A 157 10.39 8.11 8.80
N GLN A 158 9.94 8.59 9.95
CA GLN A 158 10.50 8.26 11.27
C GLN A 158 9.72 7.16 11.98
N ALA A 159 8.38 7.17 11.86
CA ALA A 159 7.53 6.23 12.58
C ALA A 159 7.16 4.99 11.74
N ALA A 160 6.75 5.17 10.49
CA ALA A 160 6.20 4.07 9.67
C ALA A 160 7.25 3.39 8.79
N ALA A 161 8.19 4.14 8.20
CA ALA A 161 9.18 3.61 7.27
C ALA A 161 10.10 2.54 7.90
N PRO A 162 10.68 2.72 9.09
CA PRO A 162 11.55 1.69 9.69
C PRO A 162 10.78 0.38 9.96
N ILE A 163 9.55 0.48 10.46
CA ILE A 163 8.68 -0.69 10.69
C ILE A 163 8.40 -1.42 9.37
N ALA A 164 8.10 -0.67 8.31
CA ALA A 164 7.84 -1.25 6.99
C ALA A 164 9.07 -1.97 6.43
N GLY A 165 10.27 -1.40 6.56
CA GLY A 165 11.52 -2.01 6.13
C GLY A 165 11.78 -3.35 6.84
N GLU A 166 11.63 -3.40 8.16
CA GLU A 166 11.79 -4.63 8.95
C GLU A 166 10.75 -5.70 8.56
N LEU A 167 9.48 -5.32 8.39
CA LEU A 167 8.42 -6.24 8.01
C LEU A 167 8.61 -6.78 6.58
N LEU A 168 8.98 -5.93 5.62
CA LEU A 168 9.28 -6.36 4.25
C LEU A 168 10.46 -7.34 4.23
N LYS A 169 11.54 -7.02 4.95
CA LYS A 169 12.71 -7.90 5.09
C LYS A 169 12.30 -9.27 5.67
N TYR A 170 11.52 -9.25 6.76
CA TYR A 170 11.06 -10.49 7.38
C TYR A 170 10.18 -11.30 6.42
N ALA A 171 9.19 -10.66 5.81
CA ALA A 171 8.23 -11.31 4.93
C ALA A 171 8.92 -11.96 3.72
N VAL A 172 9.74 -11.20 2.97
CA VAL A 172 10.43 -11.74 1.78
C VAL A 172 11.36 -12.92 2.13
N ASN A 173 11.99 -12.90 3.32
CA ASN A 173 12.91 -13.96 3.70
C ASN A 173 12.23 -15.21 4.31
N ASN A 174 11.01 -15.08 4.83
CA ASN A 174 10.35 -16.14 5.60
C ASN A 174 9.03 -16.63 5.03
N LEU A 175 8.36 -15.84 4.19
CA LEU A 175 7.17 -16.35 3.49
C LEU A 175 7.64 -17.35 2.43
N GLN A 176 7.38 -18.63 2.68
CA GLN A 176 7.41 -19.65 1.64
C GLN A 176 6.17 -19.39 0.78
N LEU A 177 6.37 -18.59 -0.28
CA LEU A 177 5.37 -18.48 -1.33
C LEU A 177 5.35 -19.86 -1.99
N GLU A 178 4.33 -20.67 -1.68
CA GLU A 178 4.14 -21.94 -2.38
C GLU A 178 4.02 -21.62 -3.87
N GLU A 179 4.99 -22.08 -4.65
CA GLU A 179 4.89 -22.10 -6.11
C GLU A 179 3.68 -22.99 -6.45
N GLU A 180 2.69 -22.43 -7.14
CA GLU A 180 1.53 -23.17 -7.67
C GLU A 180 1.91 -23.99 -8.90
#